data_5b7b9e6b2e77a5bc066b2090ab63a4ae
#
_entry.id   5b7b9e6b2e77a5bc066b2090ab63a4ae
#
_cell.length_a   1.000
_cell.length_b   1.000
_cell.length_c   1.000
_cell.angle_alpha   90.00
_cell.angle_beta   90.00
_cell.angle_gamma   90.00
#
_symmetry.space_group_name_H-M   'P 1'
#
loop_
_entity.id
_entity.type
_entity.pdbx_description
1 polymer ?
#
loop_
_entity_poly.entity_id
_entity_poly.type
_entity_poly.pdbx_seq_one_letter_code
_entity_poly.pdbx_strand_id
1 'polypeptide(L)'
;VGFGRRAAALLLPFIVACSTRHRAAPSEEGSTRPSKHEQRVIELDLTAGAPEALSGGLFALPATRTYTGLVRALEKGLAADTTAGVLVRFGEGGLDLAQAQEVADLLTRFSKKGLPVVCHADGLTNATAAFVQRACTRRYLGPAGEAETVGLAAQVVYLHSLLDRLKIEVDFLHVGKFKSGPEPLLQDGPSPEAREALDAALGSVRDGWLALASKPDARAALELGPFSPPDAKTHGLVDELGYASDAVAEAHRLAKTTATEVVYGPRTSGKHGFDLGEIVHALTGGENETSSPHVAVVPMQGAISTSAGGPFSSGGITSQAMVKVLQRLAHSDAVKAVVVRIDSPGGSPLASDLIWHELMNLRKKKPVLASVGGMAASGGFYIASGAQKIYAEPSSIVGSIGVFGGKLVLSPGLKELGVSSFTFPASHAEGAAERAGYLSPLVPWNDETRGRVRALMQGIYDLFIARVAEGRKMAAEKVLVSAEGRIWSAPQGLERGLIDQIGGLQEAIVEARTLGKVPVDSAVTVEGAAEGILDMLNLGDDDEADAAHVSAALARYEARRTIALDLIPEEFRPFVASLTPLFQGEAVVAALPYAFTVR
;
A
#
# COMPACT_ATOMS: atom_id res chain seq x y z
N VAL A 1 -9.84 -7.15 -62.06
CA VAL A 1 -11.23 -6.94 -61.69
C VAL A 1 -11.18 -6.16 -60.37
N GLY A 2 -11.44 -4.86 -60.46
CA GLY A 2 -11.44 -3.95 -59.32
C GLY A 2 -12.84 -3.82 -58.72
N PHE A 3 -12.86 -3.32 -57.51
CA PHE A 3 -13.93 -2.59 -56.79
C PHE A 3 -13.36 -2.36 -55.39
N GLY A 4 -13.31 -1.22 -54.71
CA GLY A 4 -14.04 0.01 -54.87
C GLY A 4 -13.95 0.66 -53.50
N ARG A 5 -13.26 1.81 -53.41
CA ARG A 5 -13.19 2.65 -52.19
C ARG A 5 -14.60 3.12 -51.79
N ARG A 6 -15.00 2.99 -50.53
CA ARG A 6 -16.01 3.86 -49.91
C ARG A 6 -15.54 4.38 -48.59
N ALA A 7 -15.43 5.69 -48.51
CA ALA A 7 -15.21 6.49 -47.37
C ALA A 7 -16.43 6.44 -46.41
N ALA A 8 -16.19 6.26 -45.14
CA ALA A 8 -17.20 6.52 -44.09
C ALA A 8 -16.94 7.90 -43.50
N ALA A 9 -17.84 8.83 -43.80
CA ALA A 9 -17.84 10.17 -43.23
C ALA A 9 -18.33 10.13 -41.78
N LEU A 10 -17.58 10.72 -40.87
CA LEU A 10 -17.96 11.03 -39.50
C LEU A 10 -19.01 12.17 -39.50
N LEU A 11 -20.22 11.88 -39.09
CA LEU A 11 -21.27 12.86 -38.76
C LEU A 11 -21.06 13.35 -37.33
N LEU A 12 -20.61 14.59 -37.17
CA LEU A 12 -20.75 15.37 -35.95
C LEU A 12 -22.17 15.95 -35.90
N PRO A 13 -22.93 15.83 -34.82
CA PRO A 13 -24.15 16.61 -34.64
C PRO A 13 -23.81 18.01 -34.11
N PHE A 14 -24.09 19.02 -34.89
CA PHE A 14 -24.21 20.41 -34.43
C PHE A 14 -25.45 20.50 -33.52
N ILE A 15 -25.24 20.83 -32.25
CA ILE A 15 -26.31 21.27 -31.37
C ILE A 15 -26.41 22.79 -31.47
N VAL A 16 -27.46 23.23 -32.15
CA VAL A 16 -27.87 24.64 -32.14
C VAL A 16 -28.57 24.91 -30.82
N ALA A 17 -27.97 25.77 -29.98
CA ALA A 17 -28.60 26.23 -28.76
C ALA A 17 -29.65 27.31 -29.06
N CYS A 18 -30.94 26.94 -28.89
CA CYS A 18 -32.01 27.91 -28.80
C CYS A 18 -32.02 28.53 -27.39
N SER A 19 -31.68 29.80 -27.29
CA SER A 19 -31.78 30.58 -26.05
C SER A 19 -33.23 30.94 -25.76
N THR A 20 -33.88 30.22 -24.89
CA THR A 20 -35.10 30.69 -24.24
C THR A 20 -34.76 31.18 -22.84
N ARG A 21 -34.92 32.51 -22.65
CA ARG A 21 -34.86 33.14 -21.33
C ARG A 21 -35.96 32.54 -20.44
N HIS A 22 -35.60 31.69 -19.50
CA HIS A 22 -36.44 31.37 -18.36
C HIS A 22 -36.04 32.24 -17.16
N ARG A 23 -37.05 32.88 -16.62
CA ARG A 23 -37.04 33.68 -15.39
C ARG A 23 -36.44 32.82 -14.25
N ALA A 24 -35.50 33.36 -13.55
CA ALA A 24 -34.89 32.76 -12.36
C ALA A 24 -35.93 32.51 -11.28
N ALA A 25 -36.03 31.25 -10.83
CA ALA A 25 -36.59 30.90 -9.54
C ALA A 25 -35.65 31.35 -8.41
N PRO A 26 -36.13 31.58 -7.19
CA PRO A 26 -35.31 32.09 -6.12
C PRO A 26 -34.22 31.09 -5.75
N SER A 27 -33.02 31.63 -5.57
CA SER A 27 -31.81 30.95 -5.19
C SER A 27 -32.00 30.19 -3.88
N GLU A 28 -31.77 28.88 -3.94
CA GLU A 28 -31.51 28.05 -2.77
C GLU A 28 -30.32 28.61 -1.99
N GLU A 29 -30.44 28.53 -0.69
CA GLU A 29 -29.55 29.05 0.32
C GLU A 29 -28.09 28.73 0.06
N GLY A 30 -27.27 29.77 -0.03
CA GLY A 30 -25.85 29.65 -0.13
C GLY A 30 -25.28 28.92 1.10
N SER A 31 -24.58 27.86 0.87
CA SER A 31 -23.67 27.27 1.85
C SER A 31 -22.63 28.33 2.23
N THR A 32 -22.92 29.09 3.27
CA THR A 32 -22.00 30.03 3.89
C THR A 32 -20.87 29.21 4.55
N ARG A 33 -19.62 29.44 4.11
CA ARG A 33 -18.47 28.88 4.85
C ARG A 33 -18.57 29.34 6.30
N PRO A 34 -18.49 28.40 7.29
CA PRO A 34 -18.58 28.74 8.69
C PRO A 34 -17.53 29.79 9.08
N SER A 35 -17.88 30.69 10.01
CA SER A 35 -16.94 31.71 10.50
C SER A 35 -15.75 31.04 11.20
N LYS A 36 -14.59 31.71 11.24
CA LYS A 36 -13.36 31.17 11.85
C LYS A 36 -13.50 30.76 13.33
N HIS A 37 -14.55 31.18 14.03
CA HIS A 37 -14.80 30.93 15.46
C HIS A 37 -16.03 30.05 15.72
N GLU A 38 -16.73 29.60 14.68
CA GLU A 38 -17.92 28.78 14.84
C GLU A 38 -17.57 27.33 15.18
N GLN A 39 -18.23 26.80 16.22
CA GLN A 39 -18.12 25.39 16.60
C GLN A 39 -18.72 24.53 15.49
N ARG A 40 -18.02 23.45 15.12
CA ARG A 40 -18.42 22.59 14.00
C ARG A 40 -18.12 21.13 14.23
N VAL A 41 -18.90 20.27 13.61
CA VAL A 41 -18.56 18.86 13.43
C VAL A 41 -17.58 18.75 12.27
N ILE A 42 -16.44 18.10 12.46
CA ILE A 42 -15.55 17.72 11.37
C ILE A 42 -16.01 16.40 10.77
N GLU A 43 -16.10 16.33 9.44
CA GLU A 43 -16.50 15.12 8.72
C GLU A 43 -15.30 14.46 8.02
N LEU A 44 -15.18 13.15 8.24
CA LEU A 44 -14.24 12.26 7.57
C LEU A 44 -15.05 11.34 6.67
N ASP A 45 -15.05 11.62 5.37
CA ASP A 45 -15.68 10.76 4.38
C ASP A 45 -14.66 9.72 3.88
N LEU A 46 -14.74 8.52 4.44
CA LEU A 46 -13.91 7.36 4.12
C LEU A 46 -14.61 6.40 3.15
N THR A 47 -15.68 6.82 2.48
CA THR A 47 -16.43 5.97 1.55
C THR A 47 -15.59 5.47 0.37
N ALA A 48 -14.55 6.19 -0.01
CA ALA A 48 -13.58 5.80 -1.04
C ALA A 48 -12.24 5.30 -0.47
N GLY A 49 -12.16 5.07 0.86
CA GLY A 49 -10.94 4.65 1.55
C GLY A 49 -9.90 5.77 1.71
N ALA A 50 -8.68 5.39 2.08
CA ALA A 50 -7.55 6.29 2.28
C ALA A 50 -6.25 5.66 1.75
N PRO A 51 -5.94 5.81 0.46
CA PRO A 51 -4.75 5.20 -0.14
C PRO A 51 -3.46 5.80 0.43
N GLU A 52 -2.42 4.98 0.62
CA GLU A 52 -1.11 5.43 1.09
C GLU A 52 -0.45 6.41 0.11
N ALA A 53 -0.57 6.13 -1.19
CA ALA A 53 -0.07 6.97 -2.26
C ALA A 53 -1.17 7.22 -3.30
N LEU A 54 -1.08 8.34 -4.00
CA LEU A 54 -1.98 8.60 -5.11
C LEU A 54 -1.60 7.67 -6.28
N SER A 55 -2.38 6.63 -6.48
CA SER A 55 -2.31 5.81 -7.69
C SER A 55 -3.23 6.43 -8.74
N GLY A 56 -2.66 7.16 -9.68
CA GLY A 56 -3.44 7.77 -10.74
C GLY A 56 -2.77 7.61 -12.09
N GLY A 57 -3.52 7.14 -13.11
CA GLY A 57 -3.24 7.50 -14.49
C GLY A 57 -3.52 9.00 -14.69
N LEU A 58 -3.05 9.57 -15.79
CA LEU A 58 -3.16 11.00 -16.10
C LEU A 58 -4.58 11.57 -16.01
N PHE A 59 -5.60 10.74 -16.15
CA PHE A 59 -7.03 11.11 -16.11
C PHE A 59 -7.71 10.79 -14.78
N ALA A 60 -7.05 10.06 -13.89
CA ALA A 60 -7.51 9.90 -12.53
C ALA A 60 -6.98 11.09 -11.72
N LEU A 61 -7.64 12.24 -11.84
CA LEU A 61 -7.51 13.26 -10.80
C LEU A 61 -7.71 12.52 -9.47
N PRO A 62 -6.80 12.68 -8.50
CA PRO A 62 -6.92 11.96 -7.23
C PRO A 62 -8.26 12.33 -6.62
N ALA A 63 -9.23 11.44 -6.80
CA ALA A 63 -10.59 11.60 -6.28
C ALA A 63 -10.56 11.64 -4.75
N THR A 64 -9.50 11.11 -4.13
CA THR A 64 -9.33 11.03 -2.68
C THR A 64 -8.00 11.66 -2.27
N ARG A 65 -7.94 12.08 -1.01
CA ARG A 65 -6.70 12.52 -0.36
C ARG A 65 -5.94 11.27 0.14
N THR A 66 -4.62 11.39 0.31
CA THR A 66 -3.79 10.27 0.82
C THR A 66 -4.05 9.97 2.29
N TYR A 67 -3.62 8.80 2.75
CA TYR A 67 -3.65 8.40 4.17
C TYR A 67 -2.89 9.41 5.06
N THR A 68 -1.72 9.88 4.64
CA THR A 68 -1.01 10.97 5.35
C THR A 68 -1.90 12.22 5.48
N GLY A 69 -2.70 12.54 4.46
CA GLY A 69 -3.67 13.62 4.51
C GLY A 69 -4.76 13.41 5.56
N LEU A 70 -5.24 12.17 5.73
CA LEU A 70 -6.21 11.79 6.76
C LEU A 70 -5.62 11.97 8.16
N VAL A 71 -4.44 11.42 8.42
CA VAL A 71 -3.74 11.53 9.71
C VAL A 71 -3.55 13.01 10.09
N ARG A 72 -3.14 13.84 9.13
CA ARG A 72 -2.97 15.29 9.34
C ARG A 72 -4.29 16.04 9.57
N ALA A 73 -5.36 15.64 8.88
CA ALA A 73 -6.69 16.23 9.10
C ALA A 73 -7.17 15.96 10.52
N LEU A 74 -6.96 14.73 11.02
CA LEU A 74 -7.26 14.35 12.41
C LEU A 74 -6.41 15.13 13.41
N GLU A 75 -5.10 15.25 13.18
CA GLU A 75 -4.21 16.03 14.04
C GLU A 75 -4.67 17.51 14.15
N LYS A 76 -4.97 18.14 13.03
CA LYS A 76 -5.47 19.52 12.98
C LYS A 76 -6.83 19.65 13.67
N GLY A 77 -7.76 18.72 13.39
CA GLY A 77 -9.07 18.70 14.02
C GLY A 77 -8.99 18.56 15.55
N LEU A 78 -8.07 17.71 16.04
CA LEU A 78 -7.85 17.52 17.47
C LEU A 78 -7.24 18.77 18.17
N ALA A 79 -6.43 19.52 17.46
CA ALA A 79 -5.80 20.76 17.95
C ALA A 79 -6.72 21.98 17.86
N ALA A 80 -7.76 21.95 17.03
CA ALA A 80 -8.64 23.08 16.80
C ALA A 80 -9.69 23.24 17.90
N ASP A 81 -9.75 24.42 18.51
CA ASP A 81 -10.75 24.75 19.53
C ASP A 81 -12.18 24.85 18.96
N THR A 82 -12.30 24.94 17.64
CA THR A 82 -13.58 24.98 16.92
C THR A 82 -14.19 23.60 16.64
N THR A 83 -13.48 22.51 16.94
CA THR A 83 -14.02 21.17 16.77
C THR A 83 -14.95 20.81 17.92
N ALA A 84 -16.23 20.59 17.62
CA ALA A 84 -17.27 20.23 18.58
C ALA A 84 -17.63 18.73 18.56
N GLY A 85 -17.25 18.02 17.51
CA GLY A 85 -17.47 16.59 17.32
C GLY A 85 -16.89 16.09 16.01
N VAL A 86 -16.95 14.79 15.81
CA VAL A 86 -16.46 14.10 14.61
C VAL A 86 -17.57 13.24 14.02
N LEU A 87 -17.74 13.30 12.71
CA LEU A 87 -18.56 12.38 11.94
C LEU A 87 -17.63 11.56 11.03
N VAL A 88 -17.74 10.24 11.04
CA VAL A 88 -17.00 9.33 10.16
C VAL A 88 -18.00 8.55 9.31
N ARG A 89 -17.76 8.54 8.00
CA ARG A 89 -18.58 7.79 7.05
C ARG A 89 -17.75 6.75 6.34
N PHE A 90 -18.20 5.48 6.38
CA PHE A 90 -17.63 4.36 5.66
C PHE A 90 -18.55 3.94 4.53
N GLY A 91 -17.98 3.47 3.41
CA GLY A 91 -18.68 2.90 2.27
C GLY A 91 -17.94 1.66 1.77
N GLU A 92 -17.96 1.42 0.46
CA GLU A 92 -17.27 0.28 -0.17
C GLU A 92 -15.74 0.39 -0.12
N GLY A 93 -15.20 1.63 -0.08
CA GLY A 93 -13.77 1.86 0.08
C GLY A 93 -13.32 1.52 1.49
N GLY A 94 -12.37 0.58 1.63
CA GLY A 94 -11.89 0.12 2.93
C GLY A 94 -10.64 0.84 3.41
N LEU A 95 -10.44 0.81 4.73
CA LEU A 95 -9.13 0.92 5.35
C LEU A 95 -8.57 -0.50 5.51
N ASP A 96 -7.27 -0.69 5.36
CA ASP A 96 -6.67 -1.93 5.84
C ASP A 96 -6.70 -2.00 7.38
N LEU A 97 -6.38 -3.17 7.92
CA LEU A 97 -6.51 -3.39 9.37
C LEU A 97 -5.57 -2.49 10.19
N ALA A 98 -4.35 -2.21 9.70
CA ALA A 98 -3.40 -1.35 10.39
C ALA A 98 -3.84 0.12 10.33
N GLN A 99 -4.30 0.58 9.16
CA GLN A 99 -4.88 1.92 9.01
C GLN A 99 -6.11 2.12 9.89
N ALA A 100 -7.03 1.14 9.89
CA ALA A 100 -8.21 1.18 10.73
C ALA A 100 -7.87 1.27 12.22
N GLN A 101 -6.87 0.54 12.67
CA GLN A 101 -6.39 0.55 14.04
C GLN A 101 -5.80 1.90 14.42
N GLU A 102 -4.87 2.44 13.61
CA GLU A 102 -4.26 3.75 13.85
C GLU A 102 -5.30 4.87 13.89
N VAL A 103 -6.20 4.93 12.89
CA VAL A 103 -7.24 5.97 12.83
C VAL A 103 -8.22 5.85 14.01
N ALA A 104 -8.58 4.63 14.41
CA ALA A 104 -9.42 4.41 15.58
C ALA A 104 -8.76 4.94 16.87
N ASP A 105 -7.47 4.69 17.06
CA ASP A 105 -6.73 5.17 18.22
C ASP A 105 -6.57 6.70 18.21
N LEU A 106 -6.39 7.32 17.05
CA LEU A 106 -6.43 8.79 16.90
C LEU A 106 -7.78 9.37 17.28
N LEU A 107 -8.88 8.75 16.84
CA LEU A 107 -10.24 9.21 17.16
C LEU A 107 -10.60 9.03 18.64
N THR A 108 -10.04 8.04 19.34
CA THR A 108 -10.23 7.94 20.81
C THR A 108 -9.70 9.15 21.55
N ARG A 109 -8.76 9.91 20.98
CA ARG A 109 -8.26 11.16 21.57
C ARG A 109 -9.33 12.25 21.61
N PHE A 110 -10.25 12.29 20.60
CA PHE A 110 -11.41 13.18 20.61
C PHE A 110 -12.38 12.79 21.71
N SER A 111 -12.72 11.52 21.81
CA SER A 111 -13.61 11.01 22.88
C SER A 111 -13.03 11.29 24.29
N LYS A 112 -11.71 11.17 24.47
CA LYS A 112 -11.04 11.52 25.74
C LYS A 112 -11.11 13.01 26.07
N LYS A 113 -11.27 13.88 25.06
CA LYS A 113 -11.57 15.32 25.24
C LYS A 113 -13.06 15.60 25.47
N GLY A 114 -13.91 14.58 25.52
CA GLY A 114 -15.36 14.72 25.67
C GLY A 114 -16.09 15.07 24.37
N LEU A 115 -15.41 15.01 23.24
CA LEU A 115 -16.02 15.28 21.93
C LEU A 115 -16.71 14.01 21.39
N PRO A 116 -17.98 14.09 20.91
CA PRO A 116 -18.66 12.95 20.35
C PRO A 116 -18.02 12.53 19.01
N VAL A 117 -17.90 11.21 18.80
CA VAL A 117 -17.49 10.59 17.55
C VAL A 117 -18.66 9.74 17.07
N VAL A 118 -19.34 10.18 16.02
CA VAL A 118 -20.46 9.47 15.39
C VAL A 118 -19.97 8.82 14.12
N CYS A 119 -20.29 7.54 13.95
CA CYS A 119 -19.88 6.76 12.78
C CYS A 119 -21.10 6.20 12.05
N HIS A 120 -21.08 6.26 10.74
CA HIS A 120 -22.03 5.62 9.85
C HIS A 120 -21.30 4.70 8.87
N ALA A 121 -21.81 3.50 8.66
CA ALA A 121 -21.32 2.56 7.66
C ALA A 121 -22.47 2.09 6.78
N ASP A 122 -22.24 2.01 5.47
CA ASP A 122 -23.13 1.35 4.55
C ASP A 122 -23.02 -0.18 4.69
N GLY A 123 -21.82 -0.69 5.02
CA GLY A 123 -21.50 -2.05 5.42
C GLY A 123 -20.31 -2.07 6.38
N LEU A 124 -20.18 -3.12 7.19
CA LEU A 124 -19.06 -3.33 8.10
C LEU A 124 -18.20 -4.50 7.62
N THR A 125 -16.95 -4.25 7.30
CA THR A 125 -15.92 -5.28 7.14
C THR A 125 -15.29 -5.63 8.49
N ASN A 126 -14.43 -6.65 8.56
CA ASN A 126 -13.65 -6.96 9.77
C ASN A 126 -12.89 -5.73 10.30
N ALA A 127 -12.22 -4.97 9.42
CA ALA A 127 -11.46 -3.79 9.80
C ALA A 127 -12.36 -2.66 10.32
N THR A 128 -13.42 -2.31 9.60
CA THR A 128 -14.32 -1.21 9.98
C THR A 128 -15.17 -1.56 11.19
N ALA A 129 -15.55 -2.83 11.40
CA ALA A 129 -16.28 -3.28 12.60
C ALA A 129 -15.44 -3.08 13.87
N ALA A 130 -14.17 -3.50 13.86
CA ALA A 130 -13.27 -3.29 14.98
C ALA A 130 -13.00 -1.79 15.23
N PHE A 131 -12.82 -1.03 14.15
CA PHE A 131 -12.69 0.43 14.20
C PHE A 131 -13.87 1.09 14.94
N VAL A 132 -15.11 0.81 14.54
CA VAL A 132 -16.27 1.46 15.15
C VAL A 132 -16.47 1.04 16.61
N GLN A 133 -16.04 -0.17 16.99
CA GLN A 133 -16.04 -0.60 18.40
C GLN A 133 -15.04 0.19 19.26
N ARG A 134 -13.90 0.57 18.69
CA ARG A 134 -12.83 1.28 19.38
C ARG A 134 -13.08 2.78 19.46
N ALA A 135 -13.48 3.39 18.35
CA ALA A 135 -13.44 4.83 18.14
C ALA A 135 -14.77 5.53 18.38
N CYS A 136 -15.91 4.89 18.05
CA CYS A 136 -17.17 5.59 17.91
C CYS A 136 -18.00 5.58 19.19
N THR A 137 -18.49 6.75 19.60
CA THR A 137 -19.41 6.92 20.73
C THR A 137 -20.85 6.60 20.34
N ARG A 138 -21.19 6.72 19.04
CA ARG A 138 -22.45 6.31 18.42
C ARG A 138 -22.16 5.67 17.06
N ARG A 139 -22.80 4.54 16.78
CA ARG A 139 -22.53 3.67 15.63
C ARG A 139 -23.81 3.38 14.88
N TYR A 140 -23.84 3.75 13.61
CA TYR A 140 -24.96 3.56 12.71
C TYR A 140 -24.57 2.58 11.60
N LEU A 141 -25.49 1.68 11.23
CA LEU A 141 -25.40 0.82 10.06
C LEU A 141 -26.58 1.08 9.15
N GLY A 142 -26.34 1.17 7.85
CA GLY A 142 -27.38 1.30 6.83
C GLY A 142 -28.42 0.19 6.95
N PRO A 143 -29.74 0.47 6.85
CA PRO A 143 -30.79 -0.54 7.03
C PRO A 143 -30.74 -1.71 6.03
N ALA A 144 -30.13 -1.50 4.86
CA ALA A 144 -29.90 -2.51 3.83
C ALA A 144 -28.43 -2.97 3.74
N GLY A 145 -27.59 -2.53 4.69
CA GLY A 145 -26.20 -2.95 4.76
C GLY A 145 -26.04 -4.36 5.33
N GLU A 146 -24.81 -4.75 5.51
CA GLU A 146 -24.45 -6.03 6.16
C GLU A 146 -23.22 -5.86 7.04
N ALA A 147 -23.02 -6.76 7.98
CA ALA A 147 -21.80 -6.80 8.79
C ALA A 147 -21.05 -8.10 8.46
N GLU A 148 -20.04 -7.97 7.61
CA GLU A 148 -19.14 -9.04 7.19
C GLU A 148 -18.05 -9.30 8.23
N THR A 149 -18.45 -9.54 9.48
CA THR A 149 -17.54 -9.84 10.60
C THR A 149 -17.36 -11.35 10.71
N VAL A 150 -16.50 -11.90 9.89
CA VAL A 150 -16.33 -13.36 9.72
C VAL A 150 -15.04 -13.89 10.34
N GLY A 151 -14.29 -13.04 11.06
CA GLY A 151 -12.98 -13.37 11.60
C GLY A 151 -11.86 -13.14 10.58
N LEU A 152 -10.62 -13.17 11.08
CA LEU A 152 -9.44 -12.95 10.26
C LEU A 152 -8.93 -14.27 9.70
N ALA A 153 -8.65 -14.30 8.40
CA ALA A 153 -8.10 -15.46 7.73
C ALA A 153 -7.06 -15.05 6.66
N ALA A 154 -6.10 -15.91 6.41
CA ALA A 154 -5.22 -15.82 5.24
C ALA A 154 -5.56 -16.95 4.28
N GLN A 155 -5.70 -16.63 3.02
CA GLN A 155 -5.88 -17.60 1.96
C GLN A 155 -4.63 -17.66 1.08
N VAL A 156 -4.09 -18.86 0.87
CA VAL A 156 -2.93 -19.12 0.02
C VAL A 156 -3.33 -20.09 -1.07
N VAL A 157 -3.04 -19.75 -2.32
CA VAL A 157 -3.34 -20.61 -3.47
C VAL A 157 -2.07 -21.35 -3.90
N TYR A 158 -2.18 -22.68 -4.02
CA TYR A 158 -1.11 -23.56 -4.45
C TYR A 158 -1.36 -23.97 -5.90
N LEU A 159 -0.34 -23.82 -6.76
CA LEU A 159 -0.43 -24.02 -8.20
C LEU A 159 0.39 -25.21 -8.70
N HIS A 160 1.09 -25.92 -7.83
CA HIS A 160 2.00 -27.03 -8.19
C HIS A 160 1.33 -28.08 -9.08
N SER A 161 0.20 -28.65 -8.65
CA SER A 161 -0.56 -29.62 -9.45
C SER A 161 -1.03 -29.07 -10.81
N LEU A 162 -1.33 -27.77 -10.92
CA LEU A 162 -1.65 -27.14 -12.20
C LEU A 162 -0.44 -27.07 -13.12
N LEU A 163 0.72 -26.65 -12.57
CA LEU A 163 1.97 -26.56 -13.32
C LEU A 163 2.42 -27.94 -13.82
N ASP A 164 2.29 -28.98 -13.00
CA ASP A 164 2.55 -30.37 -13.39
C ASP A 164 1.69 -30.84 -14.56
N ARG A 165 0.37 -30.53 -14.54
CA ARG A 165 -0.55 -30.86 -15.65
C ARG A 165 -0.16 -30.14 -16.95
N LEU A 166 0.35 -28.90 -16.82
CA LEU A 166 0.84 -28.12 -17.95
C LEU A 166 2.26 -28.51 -18.37
N LYS A 167 2.88 -29.47 -17.69
CA LYS A 167 4.28 -29.88 -17.92
C LYS A 167 5.24 -28.71 -17.79
N ILE A 168 4.98 -27.81 -16.84
CA ILE A 168 5.85 -26.72 -16.46
C ILE A 168 6.64 -27.13 -15.22
N GLU A 169 7.95 -27.30 -15.37
CA GLU A 169 8.83 -27.60 -14.23
C GLU A 169 9.16 -26.33 -13.45
N VAL A 170 9.38 -26.50 -12.15
CA VAL A 170 9.63 -25.39 -11.23
C VAL A 170 11.03 -25.52 -10.64
N ASP A 171 11.95 -24.68 -11.10
CA ASP A 171 13.33 -24.61 -10.61
C ASP A 171 13.44 -23.44 -9.60
N PHE A 172 12.96 -23.64 -8.37
CA PHE A 172 13.05 -22.65 -7.29
C PHE A 172 13.86 -23.18 -6.11
N LEU A 173 14.59 -22.26 -5.48
CA LEU A 173 15.38 -22.47 -4.28
C LEU A 173 15.03 -21.39 -3.25
N HIS A 174 15.28 -21.66 -1.97
CA HIS A 174 15.16 -20.66 -0.90
C HIS A 174 16.27 -20.81 0.13
N VAL A 175 16.54 -19.74 0.87
CA VAL A 175 17.41 -19.70 2.05
C VAL A 175 16.57 -19.22 3.22
N GLY A 176 16.58 -20.00 4.29
CA GLY A 176 15.72 -19.84 5.46
C GLY A 176 14.59 -20.86 5.48
N LYS A 177 14.48 -21.63 6.57
CA LYS A 177 13.53 -22.75 6.70
C LYS A 177 12.05 -22.33 6.69
N PHE A 178 11.77 -21.06 7.07
CA PHE A 178 10.44 -20.47 7.05
C PHE A 178 10.19 -19.62 5.79
N LYS A 179 11.15 -19.58 4.84
CA LYS A 179 10.98 -18.82 3.60
C LYS A 179 10.11 -19.57 2.61
N SER A 180 8.83 -19.61 2.88
CA SER A 180 7.81 -20.34 2.15
C SER A 180 7.36 -19.70 0.81
N GLY A 181 8.07 -18.66 0.35
CA GLY A 181 7.79 -17.94 -0.90
C GLY A 181 7.53 -18.81 -2.11
N PRO A 182 8.36 -19.77 -2.40
CA PRO A 182 8.17 -20.64 -3.57
C PRO A 182 7.19 -21.81 -3.33
N GLU A 183 6.76 -22.09 -2.10
CA GLU A 183 5.89 -23.25 -1.81
C GLU A 183 4.62 -23.31 -2.65
N PRO A 184 3.92 -22.18 -2.94
CA PRO A 184 2.75 -22.21 -3.80
C PRO A 184 3.00 -22.75 -5.20
N LEU A 185 4.25 -22.76 -5.66
CA LEU A 185 4.66 -23.33 -6.96
C LEU A 185 5.28 -24.72 -6.84
N LEU A 186 5.80 -25.08 -5.64
CA LEU A 186 6.59 -26.30 -5.42
C LEU A 186 5.79 -27.44 -4.82
N GLN A 187 4.66 -27.15 -4.16
CA GLN A 187 3.86 -28.17 -3.44
C GLN A 187 2.38 -27.77 -3.38
N ASP A 188 1.51 -28.72 -3.01
CA ASP A 188 0.06 -28.54 -3.02
C ASP A 188 -0.52 -28.06 -1.67
N GLY A 189 0.32 -27.70 -0.73
CA GLY A 189 -0.08 -27.18 0.58
C GLY A 189 1.09 -26.63 1.38
N PRO A 190 0.83 -25.96 2.52
CA PRO A 190 1.88 -25.35 3.33
C PRO A 190 2.76 -26.40 4.02
N SER A 191 4.06 -26.12 4.09
CA SER A 191 4.97 -26.86 4.97
C SER A 191 4.57 -26.68 6.46
N PRO A 192 5.04 -27.56 7.36
CA PRO A 192 4.85 -27.35 8.80
C PRO A 192 5.39 -26.00 9.28
N GLU A 193 6.52 -25.56 8.76
CA GLU A 193 7.17 -24.30 9.08
C GLU A 193 6.35 -23.10 8.59
N ALA A 194 5.83 -23.16 7.36
CA ALA A 194 4.96 -22.12 6.81
C ALA A 194 3.67 -22.00 7.63
N ARG A 195 3.05 -23.14 7.98
CA ARG A 195 1.85 -23.17 8.82
C ARG A 195 2.12 -22.60 10.21
N GLU A 196 3.20 -23.03 10.87
CA GLU A 196 3.59 -22.53 12.20
C GLU A 196 3.77 -21.00 12.20
N ALA A 197 4.50 -20.48 11.22
CA ALA A 197 4.76 -19.05 11.14
C ALA A 197 3.48 -18.24 10.87
N LEU A 198 2.61 -18.74 9.99
CA LEU A 198 1.35 -18.09 9.62
C LEU A 198 0.36 -18.11 10.79
N ASP A 199 0.16 -19.27 11.42
CA ASP A 199 -0.76 -19.43 12.57
C ASP A 199 -0.33 -18.53 13.74
N ALA A 200 0.98 -18.47 14.03
CA ALA A 200 1.51 -17.61 15.10
C ALA A 200 1.33 -16.12 14.81
N ALA A 201 1.55 -15.70 13.56
CA ALA A 201 1.38 -14.29 13.17
C ALA A 201 -0.11 -13.90 13.16
N LEU A 202 -0.97 -14.72 12.52
CA LEU A 202 -2.42 -14.50 12.49
C LEU A 202 -3.04 -14.50 13.88
N GLY A 203 -2.66 -15.44 14.74
CA GLY A 203 -3.13 -15.49 16.13
C GLY A 203 -2.82 -14.20 16.89
N SER A 204 -1.59 -13.67 16.74
CA SER A 204 -1.21 -12.41 17.37
C SER A 204 -1.95 -11.20 16.79
N VAL A 205 -2.15 -11.14 15.48
CA VAL A 205 -2.95 -10.07 14.83
C VAL A 205 -4.40 -10.14 15.29
N ARG A 206 -4.98 -11.35 15.32
CA ARG A 206 -6.34 -11.60 15.82
C ARG A 206 -6.54 -11.11 17.25
N ASP A 207 -5.61 -11.42 18.14
CA ASP A 207 -5.70 -11.00 19.54
C ASP A 207 -5.71 -9.47 19.67
N GLY A 208 -4.84 -8.78 18.91
CA GLY A 208 -4.81 -7.32 18.82
C GLY A 208 -6.10 -6.73 18.25
N TRP A 209 -6.63 -7.33 17.20
CA TRP A 209 -7.87 -6.91 16.55
C TRP A 209 -9.09 -7.10 17.45
N LEU A 210 -9.22 -8.24 18.12
CA LEU A 210 -10.30 -8.49 19.07
C LEU A 210 -10.25 -7.55 20.29
N ALA A 211 -9.05 -7.10 20.69
CA ALA A 211 -8.88 -6.15 21.78
C ALA A 211 -9.43 -4.74 21.46
N LEU A 212 -9.72 -4.42 20.20
CA LEU A 212 -10.39 -3.17 19.80
C LEU A 212 -11.83 -3.13 20.28
N ALA A 213 -12.52 -4.27 20.43
CA ALA A 213 -13.86 -4.35 21.00
C ALA A 213 -13.80 -4.52 22.51
N SER A 214 -14.33 -3.53 23.26
CA SER A 214 -14.32 -3.54 24.71
C SER A 214 -15.43 -4.40 25.34
N LYS A 215 -16.57 -4.51 24.65
CA LYS A 215 -17.74 -5.28 25.11
C LYS A 215 -17.61 -6.75 24.71
N PRO A 216 -17.83 -7.72 25.65
CA PRO A 216 -17.68 -9.15 25.34
C PRO A 216 -18.54 -9.64 24.18
N ASP A 217 -19.81 -9.25 24.12
CA ASP A 217 -20.74 -9.69 23.06
C ASP A 217 -20.31 -9.17 21.67
N ALA A 218 -19.92 -7.90 21.58
CA ALA A 218 -19.41 -7.32 20.34
C ALA A 218 -18.08 -7.95 19.93
N ARG A 219 -17.20 -8.28 20.90
CA ARG A 219 -15.94 -8.98 20.63
C ARG A 219 -16.19 -10.38 20.05
N ALA A 220 -17.14 -11.14 20.62
CA ALA A 220 -17.50 -12.44 20.09
C ALA A 220 -18.12 -12.34 18.67
N ALA A 221 -18.95 -11.32 18.45
CA ALA A 221 -19.61 -11.09 17.17
C ALA A 221 -18.63 -10.74 16.02
N LEU A 222 -17.42 -10.23 16.33
CA LEU A 222 -16.43 -9.99 15.28
C LEU A 222 -16.00 -11.26 14.51
N GLU A 223 -16.24 -12.45 15.05
CA GLU A 223 -15.86 -13.73 14.42
C GLU A 223 -17.05 -14.61 14.04
N LEU A 224 -18.29 -14.16 14.25
CA LEU A 224 -19.48 -15.01 14.14
C LEU A 224 -20.41 -14.65 12.96
N GLY A 225 -20.10 -13.58 12.22
CA GLY A 225 -20.90 -13.16 11.09
C GLY A 225 -20.81 -14.09 9.87
N PRO A 226 -21.38 -13.69 8.73
CA PRO A 226 -21.98 -12.37 8.46
C PRO A 226 -23.31 -12.17 9.19
N PHE A 227 -23.64 -10.92 9.50
CA PHE A 227 -24.89 -10.55 10.17
C PHE A 227 -25.75 -9.62 9.32
N SER A 228 -27.07 -9.82 9.40
CA SER A 228 -28.02 -8.82 8.96
C SER A 228 -27.92 -7.56 9.85
N PRO A 229 -28.38 -6.37 9.40
CA PRO A 229 -28.32 -5.17 10.24
C PRO A 229 -29.05 -5.33 11.60
N PRO A 230 -30.26 -5.94 11.69
CA PRO A 230 -30.90 -6.20 12.98
C PRO A 230 -30.08 -7.10 13.91
N ASP A 231 -29.41 -8.14 13.36
CA ASP A 231 -28.58 -9.04 14.13
C ASP A 231 -27.29 -8.34 14.60
N ALA A 232 -26.66 -7.54 13.72
CA ALA A 232 -25.51 -6.73 14.07
C ALA A 232 -25.80 -5.77 15.26
N LYS A 233 -27.01 -5.17 15.27
CA LYS A 233 -27.48 -4.35 16.41
C LYS A 233 -27.70 -5.20 17.65
N THR A 234 -28.33 -6.38 17.52
CA THR A 234 -28.59 -7.30 18.64
C THR A 234 -27.28 -7.76 19.30
N HIS A 235 -26.25 -8.04 18.51
CA HIS A 235 -24.91 -8.41 18.98
C HIS A 235 -24.06 -7.22 19.43
N GLY A 236 -24.58 -6.00 19.36
CA GLY A 236 -23.89 -4.80 19.84
C GLY A 236 -22.73 -4.32 18.95
N LEU A 237 -22.68 -4.76 17.70
CA LEU A 237 -21.73 -4.24 16.71
C LEU A 237 -22.08 -2.79 16.35
N VAL A 238 -23.37 -2.44 16.31
CA VAL A 238 -23.86 -1.09 16.10
C VAL A 238 -24.92 -0.72 17.15
N ASP A 239 -25.16 0.58 17.31
CA ASP A 239 -26.16 1.07 18.28
C ASP A 239 -27.51 1.29 17.61
N GLU A 240 -27.50 1.77 16.34
CA GLU A 240 -28.72 2.12 15.59
C GLU A 240 -28.64 1.68 14.12
N LEU A 241 -29.81 1.45 13.55
CA LEU A 241 -29.98 1.32 12.11
C LEU A 241 -30.51 2.64 11.57
N GLY A 242 -29.85 3.19 10.55
CA GLY A 242 -30.21 4.48 9.98
C GLY A 242 -29.32 4.85 8.80
N TYR A 243 -29.74 5.88 8.10
CA TYR A 243 -29.00 6.41 6.95
C TYR A 243 -27.92 7.41 7.38
N ALA A 244 -27.04 7.79 6.47
CA ALA A 244 -26.02 8.79 6.73
C ALA A 244 -26.59 10.11 7.26
N SER A 245 -27.78 10.52 6.79
CA SER A 245 -28.50 11.70 7.29
C SER A 245 -28.86 11.63 8.77
N ASP A 246 -29.18 10.43 9.28
CA ASP A 246 -29.53 10.22 10.69
C ASP A 246 -28.28 10.36 11.56
N ALA A 247 -27.16 9.83 11.09
CA ALA A 247 -25.86 9.99 11.76
C ALA A 247 -25.38 11.45 11.77
N VAL A 248 -25.59 12.21 10.68
CA VAL A 248 -25.34 13.65 10.64
C VAL A 248 -26.19 14.39 11.68
N ALA A 249 -27.50 14.11 11.73
CA ALA A 249 -28.40 14.75 12.69
C ALA A 249 -27.99 14.43 14.14
N GLU A 250 -27.58 13.21 14.42
CA GLU A 250 -27.09 12.80 15.75
C GLU A 250 -25.76 13.48 16.10
N ALA A 251 -24.83 13.60 15.14
CA ALA A 251 -23.57 14.31 15.34
C ALA A 251 -23.83 15.78 15.69
N HIS A 252 -24.72 16.47 14.96
CA HIS A 252 -25.12 17.84 15.25
C HIS A 252 -25.78 17.97 16.64
N ARG A 253 -26.67 17.06 16.97
CA ARG A 253 -27.37 17.03 18.27
C ARG A 253 -26.37 16.90 19.43
N LEU A 254 -25.43 15.97 19.33
CA LEU A 254 -24.43 15.70 20.38
C LEU A 254 -23.41 16.84 20.47
N ALA A 255 -22.96 17.37 19.34
CA ALA A 255 -22.03 18.49 19.27
C ALA A 255 -22.66 19.86 19.54
N LYS A 256 -24.01 19.94 19.63
CA LYS A 256 -24.80 21.17 19.81
C LYS A 256 -24.48 22.26 18.78
N THR A 257 -24.26 21.88 17.55
CA THR A 257 -24.01 22.77 16.40
C THR A 257 -24.62 22.15 15.15
N THR A 258 -24.95 22.98 14.15
CA THR A 258 -25.42 22.55 12.84
C THR A 258 -24.35 22.72 11.75
N ALA A 259 -23.20 23.28 12.13
CA ALA A 259 -22.11 23.50 11.18
C ALA A 259 -21.29 22.21 11.01
N THR A 260 -21.04 21.84 9.76
CA THR A 260 -20.14 20.73 9.37
C THR A 260 -19.03 21.23 8.47
N GLU A 261 -17.83 20.70 8.66
CA GLU A 261 -16.70 20.89 7.77
C GLU A 261 -16.15 19.54 7.32
N VAL A 262 -16.19 19.24 6.02
CA VAL A 262 -15.56 18.04 5.45
C VAL A 262 -14.05 18.30 5.40
N VAL A 263 -13.32 17.67 6.31
CA VAL A 263 -11.86 17.83 6.44
C VAL A 263 -11.09 16.77 5.67
N TYR A 264 -11.75 15.63 5.40
CA TYR A 264 -11.22 14.55 4.58
C TYR A 264 -12.34 13.90 3.76
N GLY A 265 -12.05 13.53 2.52
CA GLY A 265 -12.98 12.83 1.63
C GLY A 265 -12.72 13.09 0.16
N PRO A 266 -13.62 12.64 -0.72
CA PRO A 266 -13.57 12.94 -2.15
C PRO A 266 -13.47 14.44 -2.40
N ARG A 267 -12.63 14.83 -3.34
CA ARG A 267 -12.60 16.23 -3.78
C ARG A 267 -13.88 16.51 -4.55
N THR A 268 -14.78 17.31 -3.99
CA THR A 268 -15.89 17.85 -4.78
C THR A 268 -15.29 18.80 -5.81
N SER A 269 -15.45 18.48 -7.09
CA SER A 269 -15.10 19.40 -8.18
C SER A 269 -15.95 20.64 -8.03
N GLY A 270 -15.41 21.66 -7.36
CA GLY A 270 -15.96 23.01 -7.41
C GLY A 270 -16.00 23.46 -8.87
N LYS A 271 -16.91 24.36 -9.21
CA LYS A 271 -17.22 24.92 -10.55
C LYS A 271 -16.03 25.62 -11.27
N HIS A 272 -14.79 25.28 -10.95
CA HIS A 272 -13.62 25.70 -11.70
C HIS A 272 -13.32 24.61 -12.71
N GLY A 273 -13.47 24.98 -13.99
CA GLY A 273 -13.15 24.11 -15.11
C GLY A 273 -11.72 23.56 -14.98
N PHE A 274 -11.44 22.47 -15.70
CA PHE A 274 -10.14 21.83 -15.81
C PHE A 274 -9.01 22.89 -15.82
N ASP A 275 -8.32 23.04 -14.70
CA ASP A 275 -7.11 23.85 -14.64
C ASP A 275 -5.95 22.96 -15.02
N LEU A 276 -5.49 23.13 -16.26
CA LEU A 276 -4.31 22.41 -16.79
C LEU A 276 -3.09 22.65 -15.89
N GLY A 277 -3.02 23.81 -15.23
CA GLY A 277 -1.97 24.15 -14.28
C GLY A 277 -2.02 23.28 -13.01
N GLU A 278 -3.20 22.96 -12.49
CA GLU A 278 -3.35 22.04 -11.35
C GLU A 278 -2.96 20.59 -11.74
N ILE A 279 -3.25 20.19 -12.99
CA ILE A 279 -2.85 18.87 -13.50
C ILE A 279 -1.33 18.81 -13.68
N VAL A 280 -0.75 19.78 -14.34
CA VAL A 280 0.71 19.90 -14.50
C VAL A 280 1.38 19.98 -13.14
N HIS A 281 0.85 20.77 -12.21
CA HIS A 281 1.36 20.87 -10.83
C HIS A 281 1.24 19.56 -10.05
N ALA A 282 0.19 18.77 -10.29
CA ALA A 282 0.03 17.43 -9.69
C ALA A 282 0.95 16.40 -10.36
N LEU A 283 1.23 16.54 -11.65
CA LEU A 283 2.09 15.66 -12.43
C LEU A 283 3.58 15.95 -12.27
N THR A 284 3.95 17.23 -12.19
CA THR A 284 5.34 17.65 -12.00
C THR A 284 5.78 17.56 -10.54
N GLY A 285 4.89 17.04 -9.63
CA GLY A 285 5.18 17.05 -8.21
C GLY A 285 5.40 18.47 -7.73
N GLY A 286 4.56 19.40 -8.23
CA GLY A 286 4.70 20.82 -7.94
C GLY A 286 5.05 21.03 -6.49
N GLU A 287 6.29 21.34 -6.28
CA GLU A 287 6.90 21.51 -4.98
C GLU A 287 6.14 22.62 -4.28
N ASN A 288 5.22 22.24 -3.38
CA ASN A 288 5.09 23.08 -2.20
C ASN A 288 6.43 22.93 -1.47
N GLU A 289 7.50 23.48 -2.05
CA GLU A 289 8.70 23.79 -1.32
C GLU A 289 8.31 24.76 -0.23
N THR A 290 7.83 24.21 0.87
CA THR A 290 7.75 24.99 2.08
C THR A 290 9.18 25.28 2.47
N SER A 291 9.63 26.52 2.22
CA SER A 291 10.92 27.03 2.69
C SER A 291 11.04 26.95 4.22
N SER A 292 9.91 26.69 4.91
CA SER A 292 9.84 26.54 6.36
C SER A 292 10.33 25.15 6.81
N PRO A 293 11.02 25.06 7.96
CA PRO A 293 11.44 23.78 8.53
C PRO A 293 10.27 22.81 8.73
N HIS A 294 10.37 21.58 8.20
CA HIS A 294 9.28 20.61 8.21
C HIS A 294 9.75 19.15 8.24
N VAL A 295 8.79 18.24 8.37
CA VAL A 295 8.99 16.78 8.25
C VAL A 295 8.50 16.32 6.89
N ALA A 296 9.29 15.48 6.20
CA ALA A 296 8.88 14.84 4.95
C ALA A 296 8.43 13.40 5.22
N VAL A 297 7.29 13.00 4.63
CA VAL A 297 6.80 11.60 4.61
C VAL A 297 7.02 11.05 3.20
N VAL A 298 7.70 9.91 3.11
CA VAL A 298 7.97 9.21 1.85
C VAL A 298 7.16 7.91 1.83
N PRO A 299 6.04 7.84 1.10
CA PRO A 299 5.29 6.60 0.95
C PRO A 299 6.04 5.61 0.06
N MET A 300 6.18 4.37 0.55
CA MET A 300 6.79 3.24 -0.12
C MET A 300 5.80 2.08 -0.12
N GLN A 301 4.97 1.98 -1.15
CA GLN A 301 3.90 0.99 -1.23
C GLN A 301 4.12 0.01 -2.39
N GLY A 302 3.84 -1.27 -2.13
CA GLY A 302 3.84 -2.33 -3.13
C GLY A 302 5.17 -3.06 -3.29
N ALA A 303 5.30 -3.80 -4.39
CA ALA A 303 6.49 -4.60 -4.69
C ALA A 303 7.71 -3.73 -5.01
N ILE A 304 8.89 -4.23 -4.65
CA ILE A 304 10.17 -3.53 -4.84
C ILE A 304 10.85 -4.05 -6.10
N SER A 305 11.28 -3.12 -6.98
CA SER A 305 12.01 -3.41 -8.22
C SER A 305 13.13 -2.38 -8.48
N THR A 306 14.02 -2.69 -9.41
CA THR A 306 15.10 -1.75 -9.77
C THR A 306 14.60 -0.56 -10.58
N SER A 307 13.64 -0.80 -11.48
CA SER A 307 13.05 0.22 -12.36
C SER A 307 11.56 -0.01 -12.57
N ALA A 308 10.87 1.03 -13.00
CA ALA A 308 9.48 0.90 -13.43
C ALA A 308 9.42 0.15 -14.77
N GLY A 309 8.44 -0.73 -14.92
CA GLY A 309 8.19 -1.45 -16.16
C GLY A 309 8.19 -2.97 -15.98
N GLY A 310 7.49 -3.64 -16.88
CA GLY A 310 7.27 -5.08 -16.86
C GLY A 310 5.78 -5.39 -17.03
N PRO A 311 5.43 -6.58 -17.54
CA PRO A 311 4.05 -6.93 -17.89
C PRO A 311 3.09 -6.96 -16.67
N PHE A 312 3.62 -7.02 -15.46
CA PHE A 312 2.86 -7.09 -14.21
C PHE A 312 3.18 -5.94 -13.24
N SER A 313 3.84 -4.87 -13.70
CA SER A 313 4.15 -3.71 -12.89
C SER A 313 2.92 -2.82 -12.73
N SER A 314 2.29 -2.88 -11.56
CA SER A 314 1.14 -2.04 -11.19
C SER A 314 1.52 -0.73 -10.50
N GLY A 315 2.75 -0.26 -10.65
CA GLY A 315 3.36 0.71 -9.76
C GLY A 315 4.10 -0.05 -8.65
N GLY A 316 4.71 0.62 -7.73
CA GLY A 316 5.47 0.01 -6.64
C GLY A 316 6.68 0.85 -6.31
N ILE A 317 7.56 0.28 -5.51
CA ILE A 317 8.77 0.93 -5.03
C ILE A 317 9.89 0.64 -6.02
N THR A 318 10.41 1.67 -6.69
CA THR A 318 11.59 1.51 -7.56
C THR A 318 12.82 2.14 -6.92
N SER A 319 13.97 1.42 -6.97
CA SER A 319 15.20 2.00 -6.43
C SER A 319 15.64 3.23 -7.22
N GLN A 320 15.42 3.24 -8.53
CA GLN A 320 15.76 4.40 -9.38
C GLN A 320 15.08 5.68 -8.91
N ALA A 321 13.80 5.64 -8.58
CA ALA A 321 13.06 6.80 -8.12
C ALA A 321 13.35 7.13 -6.64
N MET A 322 13.33 6.10 -5.76
CA MET A 322 13.52 6.31 -4.33
C MET A 322 14.90 6.84 -3.97
N VAL A 323 15.95 6.38 -4.63
CA VAL A 323 17.32 6.91 -4.46
C VAL A 323 17.35 8.41 -4.76
N LYS A 324 16.76 8.87 -5.87
CA LYS A 324 16.69 10.30 -6.21
C LYS A 324 15.94 11.11 -5.14
N VAL A 325 14.77 10.61 -4.69
CA VAL A 325 13.98 11.26 -3.62
C VAL A 325 14.80 11.38 -2.34
N LEU A 326 15.41 10.30 -1.86
CA LEU A 326 16.19 10.30 -0.63
C LEU A 326 17.42 11.21 -0.71
N GLN A 327 18.10 11.26 -1.87
CA GLN A 327 19.22 12.16 -2.11
C GLN A 327 18.79 13.63 -2.11
N ARG A 328 17.67 13.98 -2.74
CA ARG A 328 17.10 15.33 -2.70
C ARG A 328 16.76 15.73 -1.26
N LEU A 329 16.07 14.89 -0.51
CA LEU A 329 15.75 15.13 0.90
C LEU A 329 16.99 15.28 1.78
N ALA A 330 18.09 14.58 1.46
CA ALA A 330 19.36 14.72 2.17
C ALA A 330 20.00 16.10 1.97
N HIS A 331 19.72 16.80 0.90
CA HIS A 331 20.28 18.12 0.56
C HIS A 331 19.33 19.29 0.83
N SER A 332 18.02 19.06 1.05
CA SER A 332 17.06 20.11 1.36
C SER A 332 17.24 20.65 2.78
N ASP A 333 17.57 21.94 2.93
CA ASP A 333 17.70 22.55 4.25
C ASP A 333 16.35 22.73 4.98
N ALA A 334 15.25 22.75 4.25
CA ALA A 334 13.91 22.87 4.83
C ALA A 334 13.45 21.56 5.50
N VAL A 335 13.81 20.40 4.95
CA VAL A 335 13.50 19.09 5.53
C VAL A 335 14.38 18.80 6.73
N LYS A 336 13.80 18.68 7.92
CA LYS A 336 14.52 18.45 9.18
C LYS A 336 14.51 17.02 9.67
N ALA A 337 13.52 16.25 9.26
CA ALA A 337 13.42 14.81 9.53
C ALA A 337 12.59 14.13 8.44
N VAL A 338 12.78 12.84 8.27
CA VAL A 338 12.09 12.04 7.25
C VAL A 338 11.40 10.84 7.92
N VAL A 339 10.16 10.59 7.53
CA VAL A 339 9.43 9.36 7.86
C VAL A 339 9.22 8.58 6.58
N VAL A 340 9.77 7.38 6.49
CA VAL A 340 9.45 6.44 5.40
C VAL A 340 8.23 5.61 5.82
N ARG A 341 7.12 5.74 5.08
CA ARG A 341 5.91 4.95 5.30
C ARG A 341 5.96 3.75 4.38
N ILE A 342 6.14 2.55 4.96
CA ILE A 342 6.39 1.31 4.22
C ILE A 342 5.19 0.38 4.32
N ASP A 343 4.65 -0.01 3.16
CA ASP A 343 3.66 -1.08 3.03
C ASP A 343 4.05 -1.97 1.85
N SER A 344 4.90 -2.97 2.12
CA SER A 344 5.57 -3.74 1.07
C SER A 344 5.78 -5.21 1.45
N PRO A 345 5.44 -6.15 0.55
CA PRO A 345 5.79 -7.57 0.69
C PRO A 345 7.27 -7.86 0.38
N GLY A 346 8.02 -6.87 -0.11
CA GLY A 346 9.38 -7.03 -0.59
C GLY A 346 9.49 -7.05 -2.12
N GLY A 347 10.54 -7.67 -2.65
CA GLY A 347 10.81 -7.74 -4.09
C GLY A 347 12.30 -7.93 -4.38
N SER A 348 12.89 -7.09 -5.22
CA SER A 348 14.30 -7.13 -5.61
C SER A 348 15.24 -6.88 -4.42
N PRO A 349 16.17 -7.81 -4.12
CA PRO A 349 17.20 -7.61 -3.11
C PRO A 349 18.12 -6.45 -3.46
N LEU A 350 18.48 -6.32 -4.73
CA LEU A 350 19.34 -5.24 -5.22
C LEU A 350 18.69 -3.87 -5.00
N ALA A 351 17.43 -3.72 -5.40
CA ALA A 351 16.71 -2.47 -5.20
C ALA A 351 16.55 -2.13 -3.71
N SER A 352 16.29 -3.14 -2.87
CA SER A 352 16.17 -2.97 -1.42
C SER A 352 17.49 -2.51 -0.79
N ASP A 353 18.64 -3.07 -1.20
CA ASP A 353 19.96 -2.65 -0.71
C ASP A 353 20.32 -1.24 -1.16
N LEU A 354 20.04 -0.87 -2.41
CA LEU A 354 20.26 0.49 -2.92
C LEU A 354 19.45 1.53 -2.13
N ILE A 355 18.18 1.26 -1.86
CA ILE A 355 17.33 2.16 -1.06
C ILE A 355 17.81 2.19 0.39
N TRP A 356 18.12 1.04 0.99
CA TRP A 356 18.68 0.95 2.34
C TRP A 356 19.97 1.75 2.48
N HIS A 357 20.86 1.65 1.50
CA HIS A 357 22.11 2.39 1.47
C HIS A 357 21.88 3.91 1.52
N GLU A 358 20.94 4.42 0.71
CA GLU A 358 20.62 5.85 0.71
C GLU A 358 19.89 6.29 1.99
N LEU A 359 19.06 5.44 2.58
CA LEU A 359 18.50 5.72 3.91
C LEU A 359 19.59 5.84 4.98
N MET A 360 20.58 4.95 4.95
CA MET A 360 21.72 5.03 5.88
C MET A 360 22.57 6.29 5.65
N ASN A 361 22.70 6.77 4.43
CA ASN A 361 23.37 8.03 4.11
C ASN A 361 22.54 9.24 4.58
N LEU A 362 21.24 9.24 4.34
CA LEU A 362 20.32 10.26 4.84
C LEU A 362 20.31 10.32 6.37
N ARG A 363 20.29 9.17 7.04
CA ARG A 363 20.32 9.02 8.50
C ARG A 363 21.56 9.65 9.16
N LYS A 364 22.69 9.76 8.45
CA LYS A 364 23.89 10.46 8.94
C LYS A 364 23.68 11.97 9.02
N LYS A 365 22.76 12.51 8.23
CA LYS A 365 22.49 13.96 8.10
C LYS A 365 21.26 14.41 8.87
N LYS A 366 20.22 13.57 8.90
CA LYS A 366 18.88 13.91 9.43
C LYS A 366 18.25 12.71 10.14
N PRO A 367 17.37 12.91 11.13
CA PRO A 367 16.55 11.82 11.66
C PRO A 367 15.72 11.14 10.56
N VAL A 368 15.78 9.80 10.52
CA VAL A 368 14.99 8.96 9.61
C VAL A 368 14.25 7.94 10.45
N LEU A 369 12.93 7.94 10.38
CA LEU A 369 12.05 6.98 11.04
C LEU A 369 11.30 6.16 9.99
N ALA A 370 10.90 4.95 10.37
CA ALA A 370 10.00 4.14 9.55
C ALA A 370 8.66 3.97 10.26
N SER A 371 7.58 4.08 9.50
CA SER A 371 6.23 3.70 9.90
C SER A 371 5.75 2.60 8.98
N VAL A 372 5.41 1.45 9.54
CA VAL A 372 4.93 0.29 8.79
C VAL A 372 3.41 0.41 8.62
N GLY A 373 2.92 0.20 7.40
CA GLY A 373 1.51 0.03 7.08
C GLY A 373 1.02 -1.37 7.43
N GLY A 374 0.32 -2.02 6.50
CA GLY A 374 -0.08 -3.41 6.67
C GLY A 374 1.11 -4.36 6.81
N MET A 375 2.21 -4.08 6.09
CA MET A 375 3.42 -4.91 6.19
C MET A 375 4.72 -4.19 5.81
N ALA A 376 5.82 -4.63 6.44
CA ALA A 376 7.18 -4.42 5.96
C ALA A 376 7.89 -5.78 6.01
N ALA A 377 7.75 -6.56 4.94
CA ALA A 377 8.25 -7.92 4.88
C ALA A 377 9.39 -8.04 3.87
N SER A 378 10.36 -8.90 4.18
CA SER A 378 11.49 -9.23 3.30
C SER A 378 12.23 -7.99 2.81
N GLY A 379 12.23 -7.66 1.52
CA GLY A 379 12.81 -6.43 0.99
C GLY A 379 12.25 -5.16 1.63
N GLY A 380 10.96 -5.15 2.02
CA GLY A 380 10.34 -4.05 2.78
C GLY A 380 10.95 -3.91 4.17
N PHE A 381 11.21 -5.01 4.86
CA PHE A 381 11.92 -4.98 6.14
C PHE A 381 13.41 -4.63 6.00
N TYR A 382 14.02 -5.05 4.89
CA TYR A 382 15.38 -4.64 4.54
C TYR A 382 15.49 -3.11 4.54
N ILE A 383 14.58 -2.43 3.82
CA ILE A 383 14.53 -0.96 3.77
C ILE A 383 14.23 -0.38 5.16
N ALA A 384 13.21 -0.90 5.86
CA ALA A 384 12.82 -0.41 7.18
C ALA A 384 13.98 -0.48 8.18
N SER A 385 14.84 -1.50 8.10
CA SER A 385 15.99 -1.69 9.00
C SER A 385 17.00 -0.54 8.93
N GLY A 386 17.02 0.24 7.84
CA GLY A 386 17.86 1.44 7.69
C GLY A 386 17.40 2.63 8.54
N ALA A 387 16.16 2.64 9.04
CA ALA A 387 15.67 3.71 9.90
C ALA A 387 16.25 3.68 11.32
N GLN A 388 16.24 4.83 12.01
CA GLN A 388 16.69 4.94 13.41
C GLN A 388 15.72 4.30 14.39
N LYS A 389 14.41 4.46 14.12
CA LYS A 389 13.30 3.82 14.84
C LYS A 389 12.25 3.34 13.85
N ILE A 390 11.63 2.22 14.17
CA ILE A 390 10.58 1.59 13.38
C ILE A 390 9.33 1.51 14.24
N TYR A 391 8.24 2.08 13.74
CA TYR A 391 6.89 2.03 14.30
C TYR A 391 6.05 1.06 13.48
N ALA A 392 5.23 0.26 14.14
CA ALA A 392 4.28 -0.63 13.47
C ALA A 392 3.04 -0.82 14.34
N GLU A 393 1.86 -0.87 13.72
CA GLU A 393 0.61 -1.17 14.39
C GLU A 393 0.55 -2.65 14.80
N PRO A 394 -0.19 -3.03 15.87
CA PRO A 394 -0.27 -4.43 16.30
C PRO A 394 -0.63 -5.43 15.20
N SER A 395 -1.42 -5.00 14.22
CA SER A 395 -1.83 -5.81 13.06
C SER A 395 -0.81 -5.84 11.93
N SER A 396 0.25 -5.03 11.97
CA SER A 396 1.28 -5.03 10.93
C SER A 396 2.14 -6.30 10.97
N ILE A 397 2.55 -6.76 9.79
CA ILE A 397 3.48 -7.88 9.61
C ILE A 397 4.88 -7.36 9.29
N VAL A 398 5.90 -7.93 9.97
CA VAL A 398 7.30 -7.55 9.78
C VAL A 398 8.21 -8.79 9.64
N GLY A 399 9.46 -8.58 9.24
CA GLY A 399 10.46 -9.64 9.17
C GLY A 399 10.50 -10.34 7.80
N SER A 400 10.24 -11.63 7.72
CA SER A 400 10.46 -12.45 6.51
C SER A 400 11.89 -12.31 5.96
N ILE A 401 12.89 -12.22 6.88
CA ILE A 401 14.30 -12.05 6.54
C ILE A 401 14.80 -13.37 5.93
N GLY A 402 14.85 -13.43 4.63
CA GLY A 402 15.20 -14.58 3.83
C GLY A 402 15.06 -14.28 2.35
N VAL A 403 15.58 -15.14 1.50
CA VAL A 403 15.53 -14.99 0.05
C VAL A 403 15.04 -16.26 -0.60
N PHE A 404 14.38 -16.13 -1.73
CA PHE A 404 14.09 -17.22 -2.64
C PHE A 404 14.33 -16.78 -4.08
N GLY A 405 14.43 -17.71 -4.98
CA GLY A 405 14.61 -17.39 -6.39
C GLY A 405 14.50 -18.61 -7.25
N GLY A 406 14.36 -18.40 -8.54
CA GLY A 406 14.19 -19.49 -9.46
C GLY A 406 13.57 -19.07 -10.77
N LYS A 407 13.09 -20.06 -11.49
CA LYS A 407 12.41 -19.87 -12.77
C LYS A 407 11.40 -20.98 -13.04
N LEU A 408 10.48 -20.71 -13.92
CA LEU A 408 9.63 -21.72 -14.55
C LEU A 408 10.33 -22.26 -15.80
N VAL A 409 10.28 -23.57 -16.00
CA VAL A 409 10.87 -24.26 -17.15
C VAL A 409 9.73 -24.76 -18.04
N LEU A 410 9.58 -24.14 -19.20
CA LEU A 410 8.46 -24.38 -20.12
C LEU A 410 8.77 -25.45 -21.16
N SER A 411 10.05 -25.84 -21.31
CA SER A 411 10.48 -26.74 -22.38
C SER A 411 9.78 -28.09 -22.38
N PRO A 412 9.43 -28.73 -21.24
CA PRO A 412 8.70 -30.00 -21.30
C PRO A 412 7.29 -29.84 -21.87
N GLY A 413 6.54 -28.82 -21.44
CA GLY A 413 5.20 -28.55 -21.99
C GLY A 413 5.21 -28.15 -23.46
N LEU A 414 6.20 -27.36 -23.87
CA LEU A 414 6.39 -26.99 -25.28
C LEU A 414 6.73 -28.19 -26.15
N LYS A 415 7.50 -29.15 -25.63
CA LYS A 415 7.84 -30.39 -26.33
C LYS A 415 6.61 -31.24 -26.63
N GLU A 416 5.63 -31.32 -25.73
CA GLU A 416 4.34 -31.97 -25.98
C GLU A 416 3.57 -31.32 -27.13
N LEU A 417 3.79 -30.00 -27.35
CA LEU A 417 3.20 -29.25 -28.47
C LEU A 417 4.05 -29.30 -29.75
N GLY A 418 5.13 -30.09 -29.76
CA GLY A 418 6.03 -30.22 -30.94
C GLY A 418 7.06 -29.10 -31.06
N VAL A 419 7.23 -28.25 -30.06
CA VAL A 419 8.23 -27.16 -30.06
C VAL A 419 9.51 -27.62 -29.37
N SER A 420 10.65 -27.49 -30.03
CA SER A 420 11.97 -27.82 -29.51
C SER A 420 12.88 -26.60 -29.51
N SER A 421 13.71 -26.48 -28.46
CA SER A 421 14.73 -25.42 -28.36
C SER A 421 16.10 -26.02 -28.17
N PHE A 422 17.13 -25.39 -28.73
CA PHE A 422 18.52 -25.79 -28.56
C PHE A 422 19.36 -24.57 -28.20
N THR A 423 20.22 -24.72 -27.21
CA THR A 423 21.17 -23.66 -26.82
C THR A 423 22.52 -23.94 -27.46
N PHE A 424 23.04 -22.97 -28.20
CA PHE A 424 24.36 -23.03 -28.83
C PHE A 424 25.34 -22.15 -28.04
N PRO A 425 26.10 -22.69 -27.08
CA PRO A 425 27.07 -21.90 -26.34
C PRO A 425 28.27 -21.58 -27.23
N ALA A 426 28.87 -20.41 -27.07
CA ALA A 426 30.13 -20.06 -27.73
C ALA A 426 31.34 -20.83 -27.17
N SER A 427 31.23 -21.28 -25.91
CA SER A 427 32.24 -22.11 -25.26
C SER A 427 31.97 -23.60 -25.46
N HIS A 428 33.01 -24.38 -25.70
CA HIS A 428 32.95 -25.85 -25.78
C HIS A 428 33.20 -26.54 -24.43
N ALA A 429 33.29 -25.78 -23.32
CA ALA A 429 33.40 -26.35 -21.98
C ALA A 429 32.15 -27.12 -21.58
N GLU A 430 32.31 -28.19 -20.82
CA GLU A 430 31.20 -28.98 -20.28
C GLU A 430 30.23 -28.08 -19.48
N GLY A 431 28.92 -28.25 -19.65
CA GLY A 431 27.87 -27.46 -19.00
C GLY A 431 27.73 -26.02 -19.51
N ALA A 432 28.39 -25.64 -20.61
CA ALA A 432 28.36 -24.27 -21.13
C ALA A 432 26.96 -23.86 -21.61
N ALA A 433 26.18 -24.76 -22.18
CA ALA A 433 24.81 -24.49 -22.64
C ALA A 433 23.87 -24.21 -21.47
N GLU A 434 23.95 -25.00 -20.42
CA GLU A 434 23.15 -24.86 -19.18
C GLU A 434 23.49 -23.54 -18.47
N ARG A 435 24.80 -23.23 -18.37
CA ARG A 435 25.23 -21.94 -17.77
C ARG A 435 24.79 -20.73 -18.58
N ALA A 436 24.91 -20.80 -19.91
CA ALA A 436 24.44 -19.71 -20.78
C ALA A 436 22.92 -19.54 -20.70
N GLY A 437 22.18 -20.62 -20.48
CA GLY A 437 20.72 -20.65 -20.35
C GLY A 437 20.19 -20.56 -18.92
N TYR A 438 21.00 -20.14 -17.91
CA TYR A 438 20.57 -20.26 -16.51
C TYR A 438 19.31 -19.46 -16.17
N LEU A 439 19.03 -18.35 -16.84
CA LEU A 439 17.79 -17.57 -16.73
C LEU A 439 16.73 -17.95 -17.79
N SER A 440 17.10 -18.76 -18.79
CA SER A 440 16.16 -19.15 -19.84
C SER A 440 15.04 -20.04 -19.31
N PRO A 441 13.77 -19.76 -19.62
CA PRO A 441 12.66 -20.63 -19.30
C PRO A 441 12.63 -21.91 -20.15
N LEU A 442 13.58 -22.10 -21.08
CA LEU A 442 13.67 -23.26 -21.98
C LEU A 442 14.77 -24.25 -21.58
N VAL A 443 15.61 -23.90 -20.61
CA VAL A 443 16.75 -24.72 -20.17
C VAL A 443 16.59 -25.00 -18.67
N PRO A 444 16.39 -26.26 -18.23
CA PRO A 444 16.36 -26.59 -16.81
C PRO A 444 17.73 -26.40 -16.17
N TRP A 445 17.77 -26.16 -14.86
CA TRP A 445 19.04 -26.15 -14.14
C TRP A 445 19.55 -27.58 -13.92
N ASN A 446 20.82 -27.79 -14.23
CA ASN A 446 21.54 -28.97 -13.74
C ASN A 446 22.03 -28.75 -12.30
N ASP A 447 22.58 -29.77 -11.66
CA ASP A 447 23.03 -29.72 -10.25
C ASP A 447 24.14 -28.69 -10.03
N GLU A 448 25.05 -28.53 -11.01
CA GLU A 448 26.10 -27.50 -10.94
C GLU A 448 25.52 -26.09 -10.93
N THR A 449 24.62 -25.78 -11.88
CA THR A 449 23.94 -24.47 -11.97
C THR A 449 23.12 -24.22 -10.72
N ARG A 450 22.37 -25.21 -10.23
CA ARG A 450 21.58 -25.14 -9.01
C ARG A 450 22.45 -24.85 -7.78
N GLY A 451 23.63 -25.50 -7.70
CA GLY A 451 24.62 -25.23 -6.65
C GLY A 451 25.15 -23.78 -6.69
N ARG A 452 25.43 -23.25 -7.89
CA ARG A 452 25.89 -21.86 -8.08
C ARG A 452 24.82 -20.84 -7.69
N VAL A 453 23.56 -21.07 -8.10
CA VAL A 453 22.42 -20.21 -7.73
C VAL A 453 22.21 -20.23 -6.21
N ARG A 454 22.31 -21.40 -5.57
CA ARG A 454 22.23 -21.50 -4.10
C ARG A 454 23.34 -20.70 -3.41
N ALA A 455 24.56 -20.75 -3.90
CA ALA A 455 25.68 -19.98 -3.34
C ALA A 455 25.46 -18.47 -3.51
N LEU A 456 24.93 -18.02 -4.67
CA LEU A 456 24.54 -16.64 -4.89
C LEU A 456 23.48 -16.19 -3.89
N MET A 457 22.44 -17.00 -3.71
CA MET A 457 21.36 -16.72 -2.76
C MET A 457 21.85 -16.66 -1.31
N GLN A 458 22.78 -17.53 -0.93
CA GLN A 458 23.39 -17.50 0.39
C GLN A 458 24.13 -16.20 0.61
N GLY A 459 24.91 -15.73 -0.37
CA GLY A 459 25.60 -14.43 -0.28
C GLY A 459 24.64 -13.24 -0.12
N ILE A 460 23.51 -13.26 -0.82
CA ILE A 460 22.46 -12.23 -0.68
C ILE A 460 21.81 -12.31 0.71
N TYR A 461 21.53 -13.50 1.21
CA TYR A 461 20.99 -13.70 2.56
C TYR A 461 21.94 -13.21 3.64
N ASP A 462 23.22 -13.57 3.54
CA ASP A 462 24.26 -13.13 4.49
C ASP A 462 24.39 -11.60 4.50
N LEU A 463 24.32 -10.96 3.33
CA LEU A 463 24.27 -9.51 3.21
C LEU A 463 23.03 -8.93 3.89
N PHE A 464 21.86 -9.51 3.68
CA PHE A 464 20.62 -9.07 4.33
C PHE A 464 20.75 -9.11 5.86
N ILE A 465 21.26 -10.22 6.42
CA ILE A 465 21.54 -10.34 7.86
C ILE A 465 22.48 -9.22 8.34
N ALA A 466 23.57 -8.98 7.60
CA ALA A 466 24.54 -7.95 7.95
C ALA A 466 23.91 -6.54 7.94
N ARG A 467 23.06 -6.24 6.95
CA ARG A 467 22.37 -4.94 6.85
C ARG A 467 21.36 -4.73 7.98
N VAL A 468 20.59 -5.75 8.32
CA VAL A 468 19.68 -5.68 9.47
C VAL A 468 20.49 -5.50 10.77
N ALA A 469 21.56 -6.25 10.95
CA ALA A 469 22.45 -6.13 12.12
C ALA A 469 23.02 -4.69 12.25
N GLU A 470 23.51 -4.13 11.14
CA GLU A 470 24.03 -2.75 11.08
C GLU A 470 22.94 -1.72 11.37
N GLY A 471 21.81 -1.79 10.66
CA GLY A 471 20.72 -0.82 10.76
C GLY A 471 20.07 -0.82 12.14
N ARG A 472 19.81 -2.01 12.71
CA ARG A 472 19.21 -2.23 14.03
C ARG A 472 20.23 -2.18 15.19
N LYS A 473 21.52 -2.06 14.91
CA LYS A 473 22.61 -2.11 15.90
C LYS A 473 22.53 -3.39 16.76
N MET A 474 22.27 -4.53 16.13
CA MET A 474 22.14 -5.85 16.75
C MET A 474 23.30 -6.73 16.33
N ALA A 475 23.68 -7.70 17.17
CA ALA A 475 24.60 -8.77 16.75
C ALA A 475 23.93 -9.64 15.67
N ALA A 476 24.70 -10.08 14.68
CA ALA A 476 24.18 -10.90 13.57
C ALA A 476 23.51 -12.19 14.05
N GLU A 477 24.05 -12.81 15.10
CA GLU A 477 23.50 -14.01 15.74
C GLU A 477 22.10 -13.78 16.31
N LYS A 478 21.84 -12.58 16.86
CA LYS A 478 20.51 -12.19 17.36
C LYS A 478 19.53 -11.98 16.22
N VAL A 479 19.99 -11.42 15.09
CA VAL A 479 19.17 -11.29 13.87
C VAL A 479 18.79 -12.66 13.35
N LEU A 480 19.74 -13.61 13.27
CA LEU A 480 19.53 -14.98 12.79
C LEU A 480 18.41 -15.71 13.54
N VAL A 481 18.29 -15.54 14.86
CA VAL A 481 17.20 -16.14 15.66
C VAL A 481 15.81 -15.71 15.18
N SER A 482 15.69 -14.51 14.61
CA SER A 482 14.42 -13.95 14.13
C SER A 482 14.28 -13.97 12.60
N ALA A 483 15.30 -14.48 11.91
CA ALA A 483 15.40 -14.55 10.45
C ALA A 483 14.79 -15.84 9.89
N GLU A 484 15.53 -16.55 9.06
CA GLU A 484 15.10 -17.81 8.43
C GLU A 484 13.82 -17.68 7.58
N GLY A 485 13.51 -16.46 7.12
CA GLY A 485 12.30 -16.21 6.33
C GLY A 485 11.01 -16.08 7.13
N ARG A 486 11.06 -16.21 8.46
CA ARG A 486 9.88 -16.17 9.33
C ARG A 486 9.22 -14.80 9.35
N ILE A 487 7.90 -14.77 9.27
CA ILE A 487 7.07 -13.58 9.48
C ILE A 487 6.73 -13.41 10.96
N TRP A 488 6.54 -12.16 11.38
CA TRP A 488 6.19 -11.78 12.73
C TRP A 488 5.10 -10.71 12.71
N SER A 489 4.16 -10.75 13.65
CA SER A 489 3.34 -9.58 13.96
C SER A 489 4.19 -8.48 14.60
N ALA A 490 3.73 -7.24 14.58
CA ALA A 490 4.48 -6.15 15.22
C ALA A 490 4.76 -6.38 16.72
N PRO A 491 3.82 -6.88 17.56
CA PRO A 491 4.14 -7.24 18.95
C PRO A 491 5.27 -8.26 19.06
N GLN A 492 5.24 -9.31 18.25
CA GLN A 492 6.32 -10.31 18.19
C GLN A 492 7.65 -9.70 17.69
N GLY A 493 7.57 -8.77 16.74
CA GLY A 493 8.73 -8.02 16.21
C GLY A 493 9.36 -7.11 17.27
N LEU A 494 8.55 -6.49 18.11
CA LEU A 494 9.00 -5.65 19.23
C LEU A 494 9.80 -6.47 20.25
N GLU A 495 9.28 -7.62 20.66
CA GLU A 495 9.99 -8.52 21.60
C GLU A 495 11.36 -8.97 21.07
N ARG A 496 11.51 -9.04 19.75
CA ARG A 496 12.75 -9.47 19.06
C ARG A 496 13.68 -8.33 18.72
N GLY A 497 13.25 -7.07 18.96
CA GLY A 497 13.99 -5.87 18.58
C GLY A 497 14.02 -5.59 17.08
N LEU A 498 13.12 -6.24 16.31
CA LEU A 498 12.95 -5.95 14.87
C LEU A 498 12.29 -4.59 14.66
N ILE A 499 11.39 -4.18 15.56
CA ILE A 499 10.82 -2.83 15.62
C ILE A 499 11.10 -2.20 16.98
N ASP A 500 10.85 -0.90 17.11
CA ASP A 500 11.16 -0.14 18.34
C ASP A 500 9.93 0.20 19.15
N GLN A 501 8.76 0.36 18.48
CA GLN A 501 7.56 0.81 19.15
C GLN A 501 6.30 0.39 18.40
N ILE A 502 5.26 0.04 19.17
CA ILE A 502 3.89 -0.08 18.65
C ILE A 502 3.35 1.33 18.44
N GLY A 503 2.80 1.58 17.24
CA GLY A 503 2.24 2.87 16.83
C GLY A 503 2.32 3.03 15.31
N GLY A 504 1.64 4.04 14.80
CA GLY A 504 1.47 4.28 13.37
C GLY A 504 2.29 5.45 12.83
N LEU A 505 1.76 6.04 11.76
CA LEU A 505 2.38 7.18 11.08
C LEU A 505 2.39 8.44 11.95
N GLN A 506 1.33 8.64 12.75
CA GLN A 506 1.22 9.82 13.63
C GLN A 506 2.31 9.83 14.69
N GLU A 507 2.56 8.71 15.36
CA GLU A 507 3.60 8.59 16.38
C GLU A 507 4.99 8.81 15.76
N ALA A 508 5.21 8.28 14.57
CA ALA A 508 6.45 8.50 13.82
C ALA A 508 6.64 9.98 13.43
N ILE A 509 5.59 10.68 12.98
CA ILE A 509 5.64 12.12 12.67
C ILE A 509 5.95 12.95 13.92
N VAL A 510 5.30 12.67 15.05
CA VAL A 510 5.52 13.39 16.33
C VAL A 510 6.97 13.22 16.79
N GLU A 511 7.49 12.01 16.75
CA GLU A 511 8.89 11.75 17.08
C GLU A 511 9.85 12.42 16.08
N ALA A 512 9.53 12.38 14.78
CA ALA A 512 10.31 13.04 13.73
C ALA A 512 10.41 14.55 13.97
N ARG A 513 9.31 15.20 14.35
CA ARG A 513 9.31 16.62 14.73
C ARG A 513 10.22 16.89 15.92
N THR A 514 10.15 16.03 16.94
CA THR A 514 10.98 16.14 18.14
C THR A 514 12.47 16.02 17.80
N LEU A 515 12.84 14.99 17.05
CA LEU A 515 14.23 14.76 16.65
C LEU A 515 14.74 15.81 15.65
N GLY A 516 13.88 16.26 14.73
CA GLY A 516 14.15 17.32 13.77
C GLY A 516 14.15 18.73 14.38
N LYS A 517 13.76 18.87 15.66
CA LYS A 517 13.63 20.14 16.38
C LYS A 517 12.76 21.16 15.65
N VAL A 518 11.64 20.70 15.10
CA VAL A 518 10.63 21.55 14.45
C VAL A 518 9.39 21.67 15.33
N PRO A 519 8.63 22.79 15.20
CA PRO A 519 7.40 22.98 15.96
C PRO A 519 6.37 21.86 15.76
N VAL A 520 5.53 21.62 16.76
CA VAL A 520 4.47 20.59 16.73
C VAL A 520 3.49 20.81 15.58
N ASP A 521 3.24 22.05 15.22
CA ASP A 521 2.34 22.48 14.13
C ASP A 521 3.05 22.63 12.78
N SER A 522 4.36 22.30 12.72
CA SER A 522 5.13 22.37 11.47
C SER A 522 4.46 21.56 10.35
N ALA A 523 4.65 22.02 9.12
CA ALA A 523 4.16 21.32 7.94
C ALA A 523 4.70 19.88 7.89
N VAL A 524 3.95 19.02 7.22
CA VAL A 524 4.38 17.69 6.81
C VAL A 524 4.16 17.62 5.31
N THR A 525 5.21 17.40 4.55
CA THR A 525 5.12 17.18 3.10
C THR A 525 5.04 15.69 2.79
N VAL A 526 4.43 15.35 1.67
CA VAL A 526 4.44 13.98 1.14
C VAL A 526 5.31 14.00 -0.11
N GLU A 527 6.44 13.29 -0.02
CA GLU A 527 7.43 13.23 -1.07
C GLU A 527 7.32 11.89 -1.80
N GLY A 528 6.87 11.90 -3.03
CA GLY A 528 6.66 10.70 -3.84
C GLY A 528 7.48 10.72 -5.13
N ALA A 529 7.51 9.57 -5.81
CA ALA A 529 8.13 9.41 -7.11
C ALA A 529 7.22 9.95 -8.24
N ALA A 530 6.67 11.16 -8.10
CA ALA A 530 5.92 11.81 -9.19
C ALA A 530 6.78 12.00 -10.46
N GLU A 531 8.09 12.11 -10.28
CA GLU A 531 9.08 12.15 -11.37
C GLU A 531 9.09 10.88 -12.23
N GLY A 532 8.66 9.73 -11.69
CA GLY A 532 8.66 8.47 -12.44
C GLY A 532 7.77 8.47 -13.68
N ILE A 533 6.74 9.30 -13.75
CA ILE A 533 5.86 9.38 -14.93
C ILE A 533 6.56 10.15 -16.07
N LEU A 534 7.21 11.26 -15.77
CA LEU A 534 7.93 12.04 -16.77
C LEU A 534 9.19 11.32 -17.27
N ASP A 535 9.98 10.72 -16.36
CA ASP A 535 11.12 9.88 -16.70
C ASP A 535 10.69 8.63 -17.51
N MET A 536 9.55 8.04 -17.17
CA MET A 536 9.01 6.87 -17.86
C MET A 536 8.50 7.21 -19.27
N LEU A 537 8.08 8.45 -19.50
CA LEU A 537 7.69 8.95 -20.81
C LEU A 537 8.90 9.35 -21.66
N ASN A 538 10.11 9.27 -21.10
CA ASN A 538 11.38 9.64 -21.76
C ASN A 538 11.35 11.09 -22.32
N LEU A 539 10.64 11.97 -21.63
CA LEU A 539 10.59 13.40 -21.94
C LEU A 539 11.82 14.03 -21.25
N GLY A 540 12.88 14.27 -22.03
CA GLY A 540 14.07 15.00 -21.56
C GLY A 540 13.73 16.45 -21.20
N ASP A 541 14.56 17.09 -20.39
CA ASP A 541 14.41 18.47 -19.91
C ASP A 541 14.33 19.53 -21.03
N ASP A 542 14.60 19.18 -22.28
CA ASP A 542 14.74 20.09 -23.41
C ASP A 542 13.60 20.02 -24.46
N ASP A 543 12.64 19.09 -24.32
CA ASP A 543 11.55 18.97 -25.27
C ASP A 543 10.29 19.69 -24.75
N GLU A 544 9.83 20.72 -25.47
CA GLU A 544 8.44 21.19 -25.41
C GLU A 544 7.53 20.00 -25.81
N ALA A 545 7.23 19.15 -24.84
CA ALA A 545 6.41 17.96 -25.07
C ALA A 545 4.99 18.41 -25.45
N ASP A 546 4.68 18.25 -26.71
CA ASP A 546 3.32 18.46 -27.22
C ASP A 546 2.37 17.51 -26.44
N ALA A 547 1.30 18.06 -25.88
CA ALA A 547 0.31 17.33 -25.08
C ALA A 547 -0.22 16.07 -25.78
N ALA A 548 -0.17 16.04 -27.11
CA ALA A 548 -0.53 14.89 -27.94
C ALA A 548 0.48 13.73 -27.83
N HIS A 549 1.77 14.01 -27.71
CA HIS A 549 2.81 12.98 -27.51
C HIS A 549 2.75 12.38 -26.12
N VAL A 550 2.52 13.19 -25.10
CA VAL A 550 2.33 12.75 -23.70
C VAL A 550 1.08 11.87 -23.61
N SER A 551 -0.04 12.29 -24.19
CA SER A 551 -1.29 11.50 -24.16
C SER A 551 -1.17 10.16 -24.92
N ALA A 552 -0.46 10.14 -26.06
CA ALA A 552 -0.24 8.91 -26.82
C ALA A 552 0.72 7.93 -26.14
N ALA A 553 1.72 8.42 -25.41
CA ALA A 553 2.64 7.59 -24.64
C ALA A 553 1.92 6.97 -23.41
N LEU A 554 1.09 7.76 -22.74
CA LEU A 554 0.26 7.31 -21.62
C LEU A 554 -0.80 6.31 -22.04
N ALA A 555 -1.51 6.54 -23.14
CA ALA A 555 -2.47 5.59 -23.68
C ALA A 555 -1.82 4.23 -24.03
N ARG A 556 -0.59 4.26 -24.56
CA ARG A 556 0.20 3.03 -24.81
C ARG A 556 0.63 2.34 -23.54
N TYR A 557 0.95 3.09 -22.48
CA TYR A 557 1.29 2.53 -21.16
C TYR A 557 0.06 1.89 -20.51
N GLU A 558 -1.07 2.58 -20.47
CA GLU A 558 -2.31 2.05 -19.92
C GLU A 558 -2.80 0.82 -20.68
N ALA A 559 -2.76 0.83 -22.02
CA ALA A 559 -3.14 -0.33 -22.82
C ALA A 559 -2.26 -1.57 -22.56
N ARG A 560 -0.96 -1.41 -22.28
CA ARG A 560 -0.08 -2.51 -21.89
C ARG A 560 -0.32 -3.01 -20.47
N ARG A 561 -0.70 -2.11 -19.56
CA ARG A 561 -0.96 -2.42 -18.15
C ARG A 561 -2.26 -3.19 -17.96
N THR A 562 -3.33 -2.81 -18.65
CA THR A 562 -4.70 -3.24 -18.37
C THR A 562 -4.92 -4.73 -18.73
N ILE A 563 -4.36 -5.22 -19.84
CA ILE A 563 -4.71 -6.55 -20.36
C ILE A 563 -4.18 -7.72 -19.50
N ALA A 564 -3.02 -7.58 -18.86
CA ALA A 564 -2.39 -8.67 -18.11
C ALA A 564 -2.87 -8.74 -16.64
N LEU A 565 -3.13 -7.60 -16.01
CA LEU A 565 -3.53 -7.54 -14.60
C LEU A 565 -5.03 -7.75 -14.39
N ASP A 566 -5.87 -7.33 -15.34
CA ASP A 566 -7.33 -7.49 -15.21
C ASP A 566 -7.79 -8.95 -15.32
N LEU A 567 -6.96 -9.82 -15.90
CA LEU A 567 -7.18 -11.28 -15.90
C LEU A 567 -6.84 -11.94 -14.55
N ILE A 568 -6.14 -11.22 -13.66
CA ILE A 568 -5.73 -11.73 -12.36
C ILE A 568 -6.69 -11.18 -11.31
N PRO A 569 -7.38 -12.05 -10.53
CA PRO A 569 -8.19 -11.60 -9.42
C PRO A 569 -7.40 -10.66 -8.50
N GLU A 570 -8.06 -9.64 -7.98
CA GLU A 570 -7.42 -8.52 -7.26
C GLU A 570 -6.55 -9.01 -6.10
N GLU A 571 -7.01 -10.05 -5.43
CA GLU A 571 -6.33 -10.67 -4.30
C GLU A 571 -4.95 -11.28 -4.65
N PHE A 572 -4.74 -11.68 -5.91
CA PHE A 572 -3.47 -12.27 -6.36
C PHE A 572 -2.51 -11.25 -6.97
N ARG A 573 -2.98 -10.05 -7.29
CA ARG A 573 -2.15 -9.00 -7.91
C ARG A 573 -0.90 -8.65 -7.09
N PRO A 574 -0.96 -8.50 -5.74
CA PRO A 574 0.23 -8.24 -4.92
C PRO A 574 1.26 -9.36 -4.99
N PHE A 575 0.80 -10.63 -4.99
CA PHE A 575 1.70 -11.79 -5.13
C PHE A 575 2.40 -11.78 -6.50
N VAL A 576 1.64 -11.66 -7.58
CA VAL A 576 2.20 -11.62 -8.94
C VAL A 576 3.14 -10.41 -9.10
N ALA A 577 2.78 -9.26 -8.56
CA ALA A 577 3.63 -8.08 -8.56
C ALA A 577 4.95 -8.30 -7.81
N SER A 578 4.94 -9.03 -6.70
CA SER A 578 6.16 -9.33 -5.93
C SER A 578 7.15 -10.23 -6.68
N LEU A 579 6.68 -10.96 -7.70
CA LEU A 579 7.52 -11.77 -8.59
C LEU A 579 8.05 -10.99 -9.81
N THR A 580 7.67 -9.73 -9.97
CA THR A 580 8.11 -8.88 -11.10
C THR A 580 9.63 -8.88 -11.32
N PRO A 581 10.51 -8.86 -10.29
CA PRO A 581 11.95 -8.92 -10.50
C PRO A 581 12.42 -10.18 -11.23
N LEU A 582 11.76 -11.34 -11.02
CA LEU A 582 12.07 -12.57 -11.76
C LEU A 582 11.77 -12.41 -13.26
N PHE A 583 10.69 -11.70 -13.61
CA PHE A 583 10.34 -11.41 -15.01
C PHE A 583 11.24 -10.32 -15.62
N GLN A 584 11.93 -9.54 -14.79
CA GLN A 584 12.93 -8.55 -15.21
C GLN A 584 14.34 -9.12 -15.29
N GLY A 585 14.51 -10.44 -15.07
CA GLY A 585 15.78 -11.13 -15.18
C GLY A 585 16.60 -11.18 -13.88
N GLU A 586 16.03 -10.84 -12.74
CA GLU A 586 16.65 -11.10 -11.44
C GLU A 586 16.40 -12.56 -11.03
N ALA A 587 17.46 -13.33 -10.79
CA ALA A 587 17.33 -14.74 -10.39
C ALA A 587 16.87 -14.93 -8.95
N VAL A 588 16.91 -13.89 -8.12
CA VAL A 588 16.64 -13.95 -6.68
C VAL A 588 15.72 -12.83 -6.27
N VAL A 589 14.75 -13.13 -5.40
CA VAL A 589 13.84 -12.15 -4.82
C VAL A 589 13.81 -12.24 -3.30
N ALA A 590 13.64 -11.09 -2.68
CA ALA A 590 13.37 -10.93 -1.27
C ALA A 590 11.90 -10.47 -1.11
N ALA A 591 10.97 -11.39 -1.32
CA ALA A 591 9.54 -11.12 -1.28
C ALA A 591 8.81 -12.03 -0.28
N LEU A 592 7.63 -11.59 0.16
CA LEU A 592 6.70 -12.41 0.93
C LEU A 592 5.88 -13.26 -0.06
N PRO A 593 5.67 -14.55 0.24
CA PRO A 593 5.08 -15.49 -0.72
C PRO A 593 3.57 -15.39 -0.90
N TYR A 594 2.89 -14.57 -0.11
CA TYR A 594 1.44 -14.61 -0.04
C TYR A 594 0.82 -13.29 -0.51
N ALA A 595 -0.28 -13.39 -1.27
CA ALA A 595 -1.30 -12.36 -1.20
C ALA A 595 -1.91 -12.46 0.20
N PHE A 596 -1.37 -11.69 1.13
CA PHE A 596 -1.86 -11.67 2.50
C PHE A 596 -3.02 -10.67 2.56
N THR A 597 -4.18 -11.12 2.14
CA THR A 597 -5.40 -10.36 2.40
C THR A 597 -5.95 -10.88 3.71
N VAL A 598 -5.77 -10.14 4.77
CA VAL A 598 -6.51 -10.38 6.02
C VAL A 598 -7.92 -9.85 5.77
N ARG A 599 -8.83 -10.75 5.42
CA ARG A 599 -10.25 -10.45 5.29
C ARG A 599 -10.94 -10.52 6.64
#